data_d1f3d82eb70e35595f83f446bf44d960
#
_entry.id   d1f3d82eb70e35595f83f446bf44d960
#
_cell.length_a   1.000
_cell.length_b   1.000
_cell.length_c   1.000
_cell.angle_alpha   90.00
_cell.angle_beta   90.00
_cell.angle_gamma   90.00
#
_symmetry.space_group_name_H-M   'P 1'
#
loop_
_entity.id
_entity.type
_entity.pdbx_description
1 polymer ?
#
loop_
_entity_poly.entity_id
_entity_poly.type
_entity_poly.pdbx_seq_one_letter_code
_entity_poly.pdbx_strand_id
1 'polypeptide(L)'
;MMNIYKELSFAEEYDQFYRTNGGRAVDKAEKAAISDLLEQVDSREMLELGCGTGHWTAFFSEKGFRVTAVDQSAAMLEQAHKKEIPGVQWVEADAAYLPYPDERFELITAITLFEFAEDRNAIFREIDRLLKPGGFLIVGWLNSLSEIGRQKKSSPTFSKAHLYTPAEIRNQLTLLGSHQFRYAVYYDNNFELLDEQSGREGIQPAFIASILKKMKNNADHH
;
A
#
# COMPACT_ATOMS: atom_id res chain seq x y z
N MET A 1 7.70 7.94 -19.30
CA MET A 1 8.09 8.91 -18.24
C MET A 1 9.07 8.20 -17.34
N MET A 2 10.20 8.83 -16.92
CA MET A 2 11.20 8.13 -16.11
C MET A 2 10.61 7.86 -14.71
N ASN A 3 10.50 6.60 -14.33
CA ASN A 3 9.99 6.19 -13.01
C ASN A 3 11.19 6.19 -12.06
N ILE A 4 11.23 7.11 -11.08
CA ILE A 4 12.34 7.29 -10.14
C ILE A 4 12.64 6.03 -9.32
N TYR A 5 11.64 5.17 -9.12
CA TYR A 5 11.81 3.90 -8.40
C TYR A 5 12.58 2.84 -9.18
N LYS A 6 12.91 3.09 -10.45
CA LYS A 6 13.79 2.24 -11.27
C LYS A 6 15.26 2.64 -11.17
N GLU A 7 15.58 3.74 -10.46
CA GLU A 7 16.95 4.21 -10.28
C GLU A 7 17.57 3.59 -9.01
N LEU A 8 18.76 3.02 -9.16
CA LEU A 8 19.48 2.35 -8.06
C LEU A 8 19.76 3.31 -6.88
N SER A 9 20.18 4.54 -7.17
CA SER A 9 20.45 5.55 -6.15
C SER A 9 19.23 5.86 -5.28
N PHE A 10 18.05 5.93 -5.90
CA PHE A 10 16.80 6.14 -5.18
C PHE A 10 16.44 4.94 -4.29
N ALA A 11 16.62 3.72 -4.80
CA ALA A 11 16.36 2.51 -4.03
C ALA A 11 17.29 2.39 -2.80
N GLU A 12 18.56 2.77 -2.93
CA GLU A 12 19.52 2.77 -1.81
C GLU A 12 19.17 3.78 -0.71
N GLU A 13 18.59 4.92 -1.09
CA GLU A 13 18.23 6.00 -0.15
C GLU A 13 16.81 5.85 0.42
N TYR A 14 15.95 5.03 -0.19
CA TYR A 14 14.53 4.93 0.15
C TYR A 14 14.28 4.65 1.63
N ASP A 15 15.00 3.71 2.21
CA ASP A 15 14.84 3.32 3.61
C ASP A 15 15.39 4.36 4.62
N GLN A 16 16.13 5.38 4.17
CA GLN A 16 16.66 6.39 5.07
C GLN A 16 15.57 7.21 5.73
N PHE A 17 14.46 7.44 5.05
CA PHE A 17 13.28 8.10 5.61
C PHE A 17 12.85 7.43 6.92
N TYR A 18 12.72 6.12 6.93
CA TYR A 18 12.26 5.34 8.09
C TYR A 18 13.26 5.33 9.26
N ARG A 19 14.50 5.79 9.04
CA ARG A 19 15.53 5.94 10.09
C ARG A 19 15.45 7.28 10.80
N THR A 20 14.77 8.26 10.25
CA THR A 20 14.55 9.57 10.90
C THR A 20 13.53 9.48 12.04
N ASN A 21 13.51 10.44 12.97
CA ASN A 21 12.51 10.47 14.04
C ASN A 21 11.09 10.62 13.48
N GLY A 22 10.89 11.52 12.51
CA GLY A 22 9.60 11.71 11.84
C GLY A 22 9.18 10.47 11.07
N GLY A 23 10.08 9.88 10.28
CA GLY A 23 9.80 8.67 9.51
C GLY A 23 9.41 7.48 10.37
N ARG A 24 10.07 7.28 11.53
CA ARG A 24 9.68 6.23 12.50
C ARG A 24 8.28 6.45 13.08
N ALA A 25 7.92 7.70 13.36
CA ALA A 25 6.60 8.02 13.90
C ALA A 25 5.50 7.82 12.84
N VAL A 26 5.76 8.22 11.59
CA VAL A 26 4.89 7.95 10.44
C VAL A 26 4.71 6.44 10.24
N ASP A 27 5.81 5.69 10.14
CA ASP A 27 5.80 4.23 9.97
C ASP A 27 4.99 3.52 11.06
N LYS A 28 5.19 3.91 12.32
CA LYS A 28 4.43 3.37 13.45
C LYS A 28 2.92 3.62 13.28
N ALA A 29 2.52 4.83 12.90
CA ALA A 29 1.11 5.19 12.74
C ALA A 29 0.46 4.45 11.55
N GLU A 30 1.17 4.35 10.41
CA GLU A 30 0.71 3.62 9.23
C GLU A 30 0.58 2.13 9.53
N LYS A 31 1.59 1.51 10.15
CA LYS A 31 1.57 0.10 10.55
C LYS A 31 0.48 -0.21 11.57
N ALA A 32 0.16 0.70 12.48
CA ALA A 32 -0.96 0.54 13.40
C ALA A 32 -2.30 0.49 12.64
N ALA A 33 -2.52 1.41 11.69
CA ALA A 33 -3.73 1.44 10.88
C ALA A 33 -3.89 0.17 10.01
N ILE A 34 -2.80 -0.32 9.42
CA ILE A 34 -2.81 -1.57 8.64
C ILE A 34 -3.02 -2.79 9.55
N SER A 35 -2.37 -2.83 10.74
CA SER A 35 -2.55 -3.93 11.71
C SER A 35 -4.00 -4.13 12.11
N ASP A 36 -4.71 -3.02 12.39
CA ASP A 36 -6.12 -3.04 12.78
C ASP A 36 -7.02 -3.64 11.67
N LEU A 37 -6.68 -3.38 10.41
CA LEU A 37 -7.38 -3.98 9.28
C LEU A 37 -7.04 -5.48 9.10
N LEU A 38 -5.79 -5.87 9.34
CA LEU A 38 -5.35 -7.25 9.24
C LEU A 38 -6.02 -8.19 10.27
N GLU A 39 -6.55 -7.67 11.38
CA GLU A 39 -7.32 -8.47 12.36
C GLU A 39 -8.58 -9.12 11.77
N GLN A 40 -9.08 -8.62 10.63
CA GLN A 40 -10.23 -9.17 9.93
C GLN A 40 -9.87 -10.32 8.98
N VAL A 41 -8.56 -10.63 8.82
CA VAL A 41 -8.04 -11.56 7.83
C VAL A 41 -7.53 -12.83 8.49
N ASP A 42 -8.16 -13.97 8.20
CA ASP A 42 -7.76 -15.27 8.75
C ASP A 42 -6.61 -15.92 7.94
N SER A 43 -6.42 -15.54 6.68
CA SER A 43 -5.34 -16.09 5.83
C SER A 43 -3.96 -15.73 6.36
N ARG A 44 -3.02 -16.65 6.13
CA ARG A 44 -1.59 -16.43 6.37
C ARG A 44 -0.75 -16.39 5.10
N GLU A 45 -1.40 -16.49 3.93
CA GLU A 45 -0.76 -16.29 2.63
C GLU A 45 -1.25 -14.99 2.02
N MET A 46 -0.33 -14.20 1.48
CA MET A 46 -0.64 -12.93 0.87
C MET A 46 0.19 -12.64 -0.36
N LEU A 47 -0.36 -11.80 -1.23
CA LEU A 47 0.34 -11.13 -2.32
C LEU A 47 0.54 -9.66 -1.95
N GLU A 48 1.77 -9.20 -1.97
CA GLU A 48 2.12 -7.79 -1.80
C GLU A 48 2.51 -7.22 -3.16
N LEU A 49 1.79 -6.20 -3.61
CA LEU A 49 2.05 -5.50 -4.86
C LEU A 49 2.82 -4.19 -4.60
N GLY A 50 3.92 -3.99 -5.34
CA GLY A 50 4.79 -2.82 -5.16
C GLY A 50 5.58 -2.89 -3.85
N CYS A 51 6.21 -4.04 -3.57
CA CYS A 51 6.92 -4.26 -2.31
C CYS A 51 8.15 -3.36 -2.11
N GLY A 52 8.64 -2.73 -3.18
CA GLY A 52 9.79 -1.83 -3.14
C GLY A 52 11.02 -2.50 -2.51
N THR A 53 11.63 -1.82 -1.55
CA THR A 53 12.78 -2.33 -0.78
C THR A 53 12.41 -3.38 0.27
N GLY A 54 11.17 -3.86 0.31
CA GLY A 54 10.71 -4.86 1.27
C GLY A 54 10.44 -4.32 2.68
N HIS A 55 10.21 -3.01 2.83
CA HIS A 55 9.91 -2.39 4.13
C HIS A 55 8.60 -2.94 4.74
N TRP A 56 7.53 -2.97 3.95
CA TRP A 56 6.25 -3.55 4.35
C TRP A 56 6.28 -5.07 4.35
N THR A 57 7.03 -5.69 3.44
CA THR A 57 7.25 -7.14 3.42
C THR A 57 7.80 -7.65 4.75
N ALA A 58 8.80 -6.95 5.33
CA ALA A 58 9.35 -7.28 6.64
C ALA A 58 8.26 -7.25 7.74
N PHE A 59 7.46 -6.19 7.76
CA PHE A 59 6.35 -6.07 8.70
C PHE A 59 5.31 -7.19 8.56
N PHE A 60 4.92 -7.55 7.33
CA PHE A 60 3.98 -8.65 7.11
C PHE A 60 4.57 -10.01 7.51
N SER A 61 5.85 -10.25 7.20
CA SER A 61 6.57 -11.44 7.63
C SER A 61 6.64 -11.56 9.16
N GLU A 62 6.94 -10.47 9.88
CA GLU A 62 6.93 -10.39 11.35
C GLU A 62 5.53 -10.67 11.94
N LYS A 63 4.47 -10.33 11.22
CA LYS A 63 3.07 -10.67 11.56
C LYS A 63 2.71 -12.13 11.28
N GLY A 64 3.64 -12.91 10.73
CA GLY A 64 3.46 -14.35 10.44
C GLY A 64 2.81 -14.65 9.10
N PHE A 65 2.77 -13.70 8.16
CA PHE A 65 2.33 -13.95 6.79
C PHE A 65 3.43 -14.59 5.95
N ARG A 66 3.07 -15.53 5.08
CA ARG A 66 3.90 -15.98 3.96
C ARG A 66 3.65 -15.03 2.79
N VAL A 67 4.65 -14.24 2.45
CA VAL A 67 4.51 -13.14 1.49
C VAL A 67 5.05 -13.54 0.13
N THR A 68 4.22 -13.42 -0.90
CA THR A 68 4.68 -13.29 -2.28
C THR A 68 4.77 -11.80 -2.57
N ALA A 69 5.99 -11.28 -2.68
CA ALA A 69 6.29 -9.86 -2.79
C ALA A 69 6.69 -9.51 -4.22
N VAL A 70 5.92 -8.63 -4.86
CA VAL A 70 6.08 -8.26 -6.27
C VAL A 70 6.50 -6.82 -6.40
N ASP A 71 7.53 -6.55 -7.20
CA ASP A 71 7.89 -5.21 -7.68
C ASP A 71 8.41 -5.28 -9.12
N GLN A 72 8.18 -4.24 -9.91
CA GLN A 72 8.70 -4.14 -11.28
C GLN A 72 10.15 -3.62 -11.34
N SER A 73 10.69 -3.15 -10.22
CA SER A 73 12.02 -2.55 -10.13
C SER A 73 13.04 -3.54 -9.59
N ALA A 74 13.92 -4.04 -10.47
CA ALA A 74 15.06 -4.86 -10.07
C ALA A 74 15.93 -4.17 -9.00
N ALA A 75 16.09 -2.83 -9.09
CA ALA A 75 16.87 -2.06 -8.14
C ALA A 75 16.23 -2.07 -6.72
N MET A 76 14.90 -1.98 -6.64
CA MET A 76 14.17 -2.11 -5.37
C MET A 76 14.31 -3.51 -4.79
N LEU A 77 14.11 -4.54 -5.61
CA LEU A 77 14.24 -5.95 -5.19
C LEU A 77 15.66 -6.29 -4.75
N GLU A 78 16.69 -5.70 -5.35
CA GLU A 78 18.07 -5.86 -4.89
C GLU A 78 18.25 -5.37 -3.44
N GLN A 79 17.65 -4.23 -3.07
CA GLN A 79 17.66 -3.75 -1.68
C GLN A 79 16.81 -4.63 -0.76
N ALA A 80 15.67 -5.13 -1.26
CA ALA A 80 14.81 -6.04 -0.51
C ALA A 80 15.53 -7.35 -0.16
N HIS A 81 16.24 -7.93 -1.09
CA HIS A 81 17.03 -9.17 -0.87
C HIS A 81 18.12 -8.98 0.22
N LYS A 82 18.73 -7.79 0.33
CA LYS A 82 19.73 -7.49 1.37
C LYS A 82 19.16 -7.55 2.79
N LYS A 83 17.84 -7.51 2.95
CA LYS A 83 17.18 -7.60 4.26
C LYS A 83 17.04 -9.03 4.77
N GLU A 84 17.29 -10.03 3.91
CA GLU A 84 17.26 -11.46 4.26
C GLU A 84 15.98 -11.89 5.01
N ILE A 85 14.80 -11.35 4.58
CA ILE A 85 13.52 -11.63 5.21
C ILE A 85 13.12 -13.08 4.96
N PRO A 86 12.95 -13.90 6.01
CA PRO A 86 12.72 -15.33 5.83
C PRO A 86 11.34 -15.63 5.24
N GLY A 87 11.26 -16.65 4.37
CA GLY A 87 10.00 -17.18 3.87
C GLY A 87 9.29 -16.30 2.84
N VAL A 88 9.95 -15.28 2.30
CA VAL A 88 9.40 -14.39 1.27
C VAL A 88 9.74 -14.92 -0.11
N GLN A 89 8.74 -14.97 -0.98
CA GLN A 89 8.93 -15.20 -2.42
C GLN A 89 9.00 -13.84 -3.13
N TRP A 90 10.18 -13.45 -3.57
CA TRP A 90 10.38 -12.22 -4.34
C TRP A 90 10.14 -12.45 -5.82
N VAL A 91 9.40 -11.56 -6.47
CA VAL A 91 9.02 -11.68 -7.88
C VAL A 91 9.19 -10.34 -8.59
N GLU A 92 10.04 -10.31 -9.60
CA GLU A 92 10.15 -9.15 -10.50
C GLU A 92 9.05 -9.25 -11.57
N ALA A 93 8.01 -8.44 -11.45
CA ALA A 93 6.91 -8.40 -12.40
C ALA A 93 6.13 -7.08 -12.33
N ASP A 94 5.39 -6.79 -13.39
CA ASP A 94 4.40 -5.70 -13.40
C ASP A 94 3.14 -6.16 -12.66
N ALA A 95 2.70 -5.37 -11.67
CA ALA A 95 1.50 -5.64 -10.90
C ALA A 95 0.21 -5.69 -11.76
N ALA A 96 0.25 -5.18 -12.98
CA ALA A 96 -0.85 -5.25 -13.93
C ALA A 96 -0.96 -6.60 -14.67
N TYR A 97 0.10 -7.45 -14.64
CA TYR A 97 0.17 -8.69 -15.41
C TYR A 97 0.98 -9.75 -14.67
N LEU A 98 0.33 -10.56 -13.85
CA LEU A 98 1.01 -11.53 -13.00
C LEU A 98 0.78 -12.98 -13.46
N PRO A 99 1.79 -13.84 -13.38
CA PRO A 99 1.71 -15.21 -13.88
C PRO A 99 1.03 -16.17 -12.89
N TYR A 100 -0.08 -15.73 -12.29
CA TYR A 100 -0.86 -16.56 -11.37
C TYR A 100 -2.26 -16.83 -11.95
N PRO A 101 -2.86 -17.99 -11.61
CA PRO A 101 -4.23 -18.30 -12.00
C PRO A 101 -5.22 -17.35 -11.30
N ASP A 102 -6.44 -17.27 -11.84
CA ASP A 102 -7.55 -16.55 -11.24
C ASP A 102 -7.82 -17.06 -9.83
N GLU A 103 -8.34 -16.19 -8.97
CA GLU A 103 -8.78 -16.53 -7.61
C GLU A 103 -7.71 -17.24 -6.76
N ARG A 104 -6.43 -16.83 -6.92
CA ARG A 104 -5.29 -17.49 -6.25
C ARG A 104 -5.12 -17.04 -4.80
N PHE A 105 -5.36 -15.77 -4.49
CA PHE A 105 -5.01 -15.17 -3.21
C PHE A 105 -6.22 -14.81 -2.36
N GLU A 106 -6.13 -15.04 -1.05
CA GLU A 106 -7.12 -14.62 -0.07
C GLU A 106 -6.88 -13.22 0.46
N LEU A 107 -5.63 -12.77 0.41
CA LEU A 107 -5.23 -11.41 0.78
C LEU A 107 -4.28 -10.86 -0.28
N ILE A 108 -4.60 -9.66 -0.76
CA ILE A 108 -3.70 -8.84 -1.57
C ILE A 108 -3.49 -7.51 -0.84
N THR A 109 -2.26 -7.03 -0.83
CA THR A 109 -1.91 -5.69 -0.29
C THR A 109 -1.22 -4.84 -1.33
N ALA A 110 -1.46 -3.54 -1.27
CA ALA A 110 -0.80 -2.53 -2.10
C ALA A 110 -0.63 -1.24 -1.29
N ILE A 111 0.55 -1.03 -0.72
CA ILE A 111 0.80 0.12 0.14
C ILE A 111 1.56 1.19 -0.66
N THR A 112 0.93 2.34 -0.86
CA THR A 112 1.45 3.48 -1.66
C THR A 112 1.93 3.09 -3.07
N LEU A 113 1.28 2.10 -3.69
CA LEU A 113 1.57 1.67 -5.06
C LEU A 113 0.84 2.54 -6.08
N PHE A 114 -0.45 2.78 -5.87
CA PHE A 114 -1.32 3.40 -6.88
C PHE A 114 -0.96 4.83 -7.21
N GLU A 115 -0.30 5.53 -6.28
CA GLU A 115 0.20 6.89 -6.48
C GLU A 115 1.22 6.99 -7.61
N PHE A 116 1.96 5.90 -7.85
CA PHE A 116 3.09 5.84 -8.77
C PHE A 116 2.85 4.93 -9.98
N ALA A 117 1.75 4.20 -9.98
CA ALA A 117 1.41 3.28 -11.06
C ALA A 117 1.02 4.02 -12.36
N GLU A 118 1.46 3.50 -13.51
CA GLU A 118 1.14 4.05 -14.83
C GLU A 118 -0.28 3.64 -15.26
N ASP A 119 -0.60 2.35 -15.24
CA ASP A 119 -1.95 1.84 -15.54
C ASP A 119 -2.63 1.27 -14.28
N ARG A 120 -3.20 2.16 -13.51
CA ARG A 120 -3.94 1.83 -12.28
C ARG A 120 -5.14 0.92 -12.53
N ASN A 121 -5.82 1.13 -13.66
CA ASN A 121 -6.98 0.33 -14.02
C ASN A 121 -6.61 -1.11 -14.37
N ALA A 122 -5.46 -1.32 -15.03
CA ALA A 122 -4.95 -2.66 -15.26
C ALA A 122 -4.62 -3.39 -13.95
N ILE A 123 -3.97 -2.69 -12.99
CA ILE A 123 -3.69 -3.26 -11.66
C ILE A 123 -4.98 -3.63 -10.94
N PHE A 124 -6.01 -2.77 -10.96
CA PHE A 124 -7.29 -3.12 -10.33
C PHE A 124 -7.97 -4.33 -10.97
N ARG A 125 -7.93 -4.45 -12.31
CA ARG A 125 -8.46 -5.64 -13.01
C ARG A 125 -7.68 -6.90 -12.61
N GLU A 126 -6.36 -6.79 -12.49
CA GLU A 126 -5.51 -7.92 -12.10
C GLU A 126 -5.75 -8.33 -10.64
N ILE A 127 -5.90 -7.37 -9.72
CA ILE A 127 -6.32 -7.62 -8.35
C ILE A 127 -7.66 -8.35 -8.30
N ASP A 128 -8.65 -7.85 -9.06
CA ASP A 128 -9.96 -8.50 -9.10
C ASP A 128 -9.87 -9.94 -9.64
N ARG A 129 -9.07 -10.18 -10.68
CA ARG A 129 -8.84 -11.52 -11.22
C ARG A 129 -8.18 -12.45 -10.20
N LEU A 130 -7.16 -11.97 -9.49
CA LEU A 130 -6.34 -12.78 -8.60
C LEU A 130 -6.95 -13.02 -7.22
N LEU A 131 -7.83 -12.12 -6.77
CA LEU A 131 -8.44 -12.18 -5.45
C LEU A 131 -9.59 -13.18 -5.46
N LYS A 132 -9.58 -14.13 -4.52
CA LYS A 132 -10.67 -15.08 -4.32
C LYS A 132 -11.99 -14.36 -3.98
N PRO A 133 -13.15 -14.90 -4.37
CA PRO A 133 -14.43 -14.44 -3.84
C PRO A 133 -14.45 -14.49 -2.30
N GLY A 134 -14.78 -13.37 -1.65
CA GLY A 134 -14.71 -13.22 -0.20
C GLY A 134 -13.32 -12.94 0.36
N GLY A 135 -12.30 -12.89 -0.49
CA GLY A 135 -10.94 -12.46 -0.13
C GLY A 135 -10.83 -10.95 0.14
N PHE A 136 -9.70 -10.53 0.65
CA PHE A 136 -9.47 -9.17 1.12
C PHE A 136 -8.38 -8.46 0.31
N LEU A 137 -8.65 -7.19 -0.02
CA LEU A 137 -7.67 -6.24 -0.54
C LEU A 137 -7.42 -5.18 0.53
N ILE A 138 -6.16 -4.99 0.93
CA ILE A 138 -5.75 -3.87 1.80
C ILE A 138 -4.88 -2.92 0.99
N VAL A 139 -5.24 -1.65 1.01
CA VAL A 139 -4.49 -0.60 0.30
C VAL A 139 -4.17 0.55 1.25
N GLY A 140 -2.93 1.02 1.18
CA GLY A 140 -2.48 2.26 1.79
C GLY A 140 -2.40 3.37 0.76
N TRP A 141 -3.08 4.50 1.01
CA TRP A 141 -3.23 5.62 0.10
C TRP A 141 -2.66 6.91 0.70
N LEU A 142 -2.07 7.75 -0.15
CA LEU A 142 -1.72 9.12 0.22
C LEU A 142 -2.86 10.07 -0.16
N ASN A 143 -3.32 10.85 0.83
CA ASN A 143 -4.47 11.73 0.69
C ASN A 143 -4.08 13.09 0.08
N SER A 144 -4.67 13.41 -1.06
CA SER A 144 -4.44 14.69 -1.75
C SER A 144 -4.97 15.93 -1.01
N LEU A 145 -5.91 15.75 -0.08
CA LEU A 145 -6.48 16.83 0.74
C LEU A 145 -5.66 17.13 2.01
N SER A 146 -4.67 16.28 2.32
CA SER A 146 -3.77 16.45 3.47
C SER A 146 -2.71 17.53 3.20
N GLU A 147 -1.89 17.82 4.21
CA GLU A 147 -0.76 18.73 4.05
C GLU A 147 0.27 18.21 3.06
N ILE A 148 0.52 16.89 3.01
CA ILE A 148 1.35 16.26 1.96
C ILE A 148 0.77 16.58 0.56
N GLY A 149 -0.54 16.48 0.40
CA GLY A 149 -1.21 16.78 -0.85
C GLY A 149 -1.06 18.25 -1.27
N ARG A 150 -1.20 19.17 -0.32
CA ARG A 150 -1.03 20.62 -0.56
C ARG A 150 0.39 20.95 -0.99
N GLN A 151 1.40 20.34 -0.36
CA GLN A 151 2.81 20.60 -0.64
C GLN A 151 3.40 19.66 -1.73
N LYS A 152 2.59 18.81 -2.33
CA LYS A 152 3.02 17.80 -3.32
C LYS A 152 3.96 18.36 -4.39
N LYS A 153 3.67 19.54 -4.94
CA LYS A 153 4.44 20.13 -6.05
C LYS A 153 5.88 20.46 -5.69
N SER A 154 6.16 20.74 -4.42
CA SER A 154 7.50 21.03 -3.90
C SER A 154 8.27 19.77 -3.45
N SER A 155 7.61 18.62 -3.40
CA SER A 155 8.24 17.36 -3.00
C SER A 155 8.95 16.69 -4.18
N PRO A 156 10.24 16.36 -4.08
CA PRO A 156 10.94 15.57 -5.09
C PRO A 156 10.27 14.22 -5.36
N THR A 157 9.80 13.55 -4.31
CA THR A 157 9.16 12.23 -4.37
C THR A 157 7.73 12.30 -4.92
N PHE A 158 6.91 13.24 -4.40
CA PHE A 158 5.48 13.23 -4.68
C PHE A 158 5.06 14.14 -5.84
N SER A 159 5.96 14.99 -6.38
CA SER A 159 5.59 15.94 -7.43
C SER A 159 4.90 15.30 -8.64
N LYS A 160 5.28 14.07 -9.00
CA LYS A 160 4.71 13.28 -10.10
C LYS A 160 3.69 12.23 -9.65
N ALA A 161 3.53 12.02 -8.34
CA ALA A 161 2.58 11.03 -7.81
C ALA A 161 1.13 11.47 -8.07
N HIS A 162 0.22 10.54 -8.22
CA HIS A 162 -1.22 10.80 -8.20
C HIS A 162 -1.76 10.53 -6.80
N LEU A 163 -1.98 11.56 -6.01
CA LEU A 163 -2.59 11.41 -4.69
C LEU A 163 -4.11 11.40 -4.82
N TYR A 164 -4.76 10.66 -3.93
CA TYR A 164 -6.19 10.41 -3.99
C TYR A 164 -6.97 11.22 -2.97
N THR A 165 -8.15 11.69 -3.33
CA THR A 165 -9.13 12.14 -2.33
C THR A 165 -9.85 10.95 -1.69
N PRO A 166 -10.36 11.07 -0.45
CA PRO A 166 -11.18 10.02 0.15
C PRO A 166 -12.41 9.62 -0.70
N ALA A 167 -12.95 10.55 -1.48
CA ALA A 167 -14.07 10.29 -2.38
C ALA A 167 -13.67 9.40 -3.58
N GLU A 168 -12.52 9.68 -4.20
CA GLU A 168 -11.98 8.86 -5.29
C GLU A 168 -11.68 7.44 -4.80
N ILE A 169 -11.04 7.28 -3.63
CA ILE A 169 -10.78 5.98 -3.04
C ILE A 169 -12.08 5.21 -2.84
N ARG A 170 -13.09 5.84 -2.24
CA ARG A 170 -14.41 5.22 -2.00
C ARG A 170 -15.07 4.77 -3.31
N ASN A 171 -15.08 5.63 -4.33
CA ASN A 171 -15.67 5.32 -5.62
C ASN A 171 -14.97 4.12 -6.29
N GLN A 172 -13.63 4.07 -6.20
CA GLN A 172 -12.83 2.98 -6.76
C GLN A 172 -13.15 1.63 -6.08
N LEU A 173 -13.27 1.62 -4.75
CA LEU A 173 -13.48 0.39 -3.98
C LEU A 173 -14.93 -0.11 -4.04
N THR A 174 -15.91 0.78 -4.13
CA THR A 174 -17.34 0.41 -4.13
C THR A 174 -17.70 -0.54 -5.25
N LEU A 175 -17.00 -0.49 -6.38
CA LEU A 175 -17.26 -1.38 -7.53
C LEU A 175 -16.83 -2.83 -7.27
N LEU A 176 -15.93 -3.07 -6.33
CA LEU A 176 -15.35 -4.38 -6.07
C LEU A 176 -15.96 -5.09 -4.84
N GLY A 177 -16.50 -4.32 -3.87
CA GLY A 177 -17.05 -4.93 -2.66
C GLY A 177 -17.30 -3.96 -1.51
N SER A 178 -17.58 -4.52 -0.33
CA SER A 178 -17.71 -3.75 0.90
C SER A 178 -16.33 -3.32 1.42
N HIS A 179 -16.24 -2.10 1.93
CA HIS A 179 -14.95 -1.55 2.37
C HIS A 179 -15.06 -0.75 3.67
N GLN A 180 -13.93 -0.67 4.37
CA GLN A 180 -13.74 0.12 5.59
C GLN A 180 -12.44 0.91 5.48
N PHE A 181 -12.32 1.98 6.29
CA PHE A 181 -11.14 2.83 6.32
C PHE A 181 -10.55 2.96 7.71
N ARG A 182 -9.24 3.19 7.77
CA ARG A 182 -8.49 3.71 8.90
C ARG A 182 -7.69 4.91 8.45
N TYR A 183 -7.56 5.88 9.32
CA TYR A 183 -6.90 7.14 9.03
C TYR A 183 -5.69 7.29 9.93
N ALA A 184 -4.55 7.62 9.36
CA ALA A 184 -3.31 7.78 10.09
C ALA A 184 -2.50 8.95 9.54
N VAL A 185 -1.47 9.34 10.29
CA VAL A 185 -0.53 10.39 9.93
C VAL A 185 -1.22 11.74 9.69
N TYR A 186 -1.09 12.64 10.64
CA TYR A 186 -1.68 13.97 10.56
C TYR A 186 -0.57 15.01 10.70
N TYR A 187 -0.58 15.99 9.82
CA TYR A 187 0.33 17.14 9.87
C TYR A 187 -0.47 18.42 10.09
N ASP A 188 0.07 19.32 10.90
CA ASP A 188 -0.48 20.67 11.02
C ASP A 188 -0.09 21.54 9.79
N ASN A 189 -0.50 22.80 9.80
CA ASN A 189 -0.22 23.75 8.71
C ASN A 189 1.27 24.13 8.59
N ASN A 190 2.10 23.83 9.60
CA ASN A 190 3.55 24.03 9.60
C ASN A 190 4.30 22.77 9.15
N PHE A 191 3.56 21.72 8.75
CA PHE A 191 4.11 20.41 8.40
C PHE A 191 4.74 19.68 9.60
N GLU A 192 4.26 19.93 10.81
CA GLU A 192 4.64 19.20 12.00
C GLU A 192 3.71 18.00 12.21
N LEU A 193 4.31 16.83 12.48
CA LEU A 193 3.56 15.60 12.71
C LEU A 193 2.82 15.69 14.06
N LEU A 194 1.50 15.51 14.01
CA LEU A 194 0.65 15.50 15.20
C LEU A 194 0.63 14.11 15.86
N ASP A 195 0.79 14.08 17.17
CA ASP A 195 0.64 12.85 17.96
C ASP A 195 -0.84 12.45 18.15
N GLU A 196 -1.08 11.34 18.83
CA GLU A 196 -2.43 10.83 19.07
C GLU A 196 -3.27 11.72 20.02
N GLN A 197 -2.61 12.53 20.84
CA GLN A 197 -3.26 13.42 21.83
C GLN A 197 -3.55 14.81 21.25
N SER A 198 -2.95 15.15 20.12
CA SER A 198 -3.17 16.44 19.45
C SER A 198 -4.58 16.54 18.87
N GLY A 199 -5.17 17.72 18.94
CA GLY A 199 -6.48 18.00 18.32
C GLY A 199 -6.39 17.86 16.80
N ARG A 200 -7.22 16.98 16.22
CA ARG A 200 -7.23 16.67 14.78
C ARG A 200 -8.47 17.22 14.07
N GLU A 201 -9.27 18.04 14.75
CA GLU A 201 -10.50 18.58 14.20
C GLU A 201 -10.20 19.43 12.94
N GLY A 202 -10.85 19.09 11.84
CA GLY A 202 -10.66 19.76 10.54
C GLY A 202 -9.37 19.41 9.81
N ILE A 203 -8.46 18.63 10.42
CA ILE A 203 -7.18 18.24 9.79
C ILE A 203 -7.38 16.93 9.01
N GLN A 204 -6.95 16.94 7.76
CA GLN A 204 -7.05 15.75 6.90
C GLN A 204 -5.88 14.78 7.15
N PRO A 205 -6.14 13.47 7.28
CA PRO A 205 -5.09 12.47 7.41
C PRO A 205 -4.22 12.43 6.15
N ALA A 206 -2.93 12.26 6.30
CA ALA A 206 -2.02 12.09 5.18
C ALA A 206 -2.06 10.67 4.62
N PHE A 207 -2.30 9.67 5.48
CA PHE A 207 -2.41 8.27 5.11
C PHE A 207 -3.82 7.73 5.39
N ILE A 208 -4.37 7.02 4.40
CA ILE A 208 -5.66 6.32 4.48
C ILE A 208 -5.40 4.84 4.21
N ALA A 209 -5.61 4.00 5.20
CA ALA A 209 -5.65 2.56 5.00
C ALA A 209 -7.09 2.13 4.68
N SER A 210 -7.26 1.28 3.70
CA SER A 210 -8.56 0.69 3.35
C SER A 210 -8.46 -0.83 3.34
N ILE A 211 -9.52 -1.49 3.79
CA ILE A 211 -9.76 -2.90 3.53
C ILE A 211 -11.04 -3.04 2.74
N LEU A 212 -10.98 -3.87 1.70
CA LEU A 212 -12.12 -4.26 0.88
C LEU A 212 -12.28 -5.77 0.99
N LYS A 213 -13.53 -6.24 1.18
CA LYS A 213 -13.89 -7.65 1.03
C LYS A 213 -14.57 -7.83 -0.31
N LYS A 214 -13.94 -8.64 -1.21
CA LYS A 214 -14.50 -8.94 -2.52
C LYS A 214 -15.86 -9.64 -2.39
N MET A 215 -16.82 -9.24 -3.21
CA MET A 215 -18.12 -9.90 -3.25
C MET A 215 -17.97 -11.39 -3.59
N LYS A 216 -18.79 -12.24 -2.97
CA LYS A 216 -18.91 -13.64 -3.39
C LYS A 216 -19.73 -13.67 -4.67
N ASN A 217 -19.29 -14.47 -5.64
CA ASN A 217 -20.11 -14.74 -6.80
C ASN A 217 -21.37 -15.47 -6.33
N ASN A 218 -22.57 -14.91 -6.58
CA ASN A 218 -23.86 -15.54 -6.25
C ASN A 218 -24.18 -16.71 -7.22
N ALA A 219 -23.19 -17.57 -7.49
CA ALA A 219 -23.34 -18.68 -8.46
C ALA A 219 -23.77 -20.04 -7.83
N ASP A 220 -24.08 -20.08 -6.52
CA ASP A 220 -24.45 -21.31 -5.82
C ASP A 220 -25.95 -21.36 -5.42
N HIS A 221 -26.83 -20.88 -6.29
CA HIS A 221 -28.28 -21.14 -6.17
C HIS A 221 -28.83 -21.64 -7.50
N HIS A 222 -28.47 -22.88 -7.87
CA HIS A 222 -29.27 -23.70 -8.77
C HIS A 222 -29.11 -25.19 -8.40
#